data_91b68dfd2691914adc9eed66fdc1e2cd
#
_entry.id   91b68dfd2691914adc9eed66fdc1e2cd
#
_cell.length_a   1.000
_cell.length_b   1.000
_cell.length_c   1.000
_cell.angle_alpha   90.00
_cell.angle_beta   90.00
_cell.angle_gamma   90.00
#
_symmetry.space_group_name_H-M   'P 1'
#
loop_
_entity.id
_entity.type
_entity.pdbx_description
1 polymer ?
#
loop_
_entity_poly.entity_id
_entity_poly.type
_entity_poly.pdbx_seq_one_letter_code
_entity_poly.pdbx_strand_id
1 'polypeptide(L)'
;SQRAFDQFLNDITRQNLKVIIGIDRAGIVGEDGATHQGLYDASMFMEMPNIKICMPMDYKETIGLFNYAFTKCDTSIVIRYPRGNTNIMSVDMNYECDLNWQELKVGKSLIVISYSTDVKRILAATSDLDISIINAAM
;
A
#
# COMPACT_ATOMS: atom_id res chain seq x y z
N SER A 1 15.11 2.19 -5.11
CA SER A 1 14.65 0.88 -5.64
C SER A 1 15.17 0.61 -7.06
N GLN A 2 15.07 1.54 -8.00
CA GLN A 2 15.45 1.32 -9.40
C GLN A 2 16.87 0.77 -9.59
N ARG A 3 17.87 1.31 -8.89
CA ARG A 3 19.26 0.84 -8.98
C ARG A 3 19.50 -0.56 -8.43
N ALA A 4 18.59 -1.07 -7.63
CA ALA A 4 18.66 -2.38 -7.01
C ALA A 4 17.69 -3.40 -7.66
N PHE A 5 17.18 -3.10 -8.86
CA PHE A 5 16.18 -3.95 -9.53
C PHE A 5 16.69 -5.38 -9.73
N ASP A 6 17.90 -5.53 -10.25
CA ASP A 6 18.50 -6.85 -10.48
C ASP A 6 18.68 -7.65 -9.18
N GLN A 7 19.10 -6.99 -8.11
CA GLN A 7 19.26 -7.63 -6.80
C GLN A 7 17.90 -8.07 -6.24
N PHE A 8 16.88 -7.24 -6.35
CA PHE A 8 15.53 -7.64 -5.95
C PHE A 8 15.03 -8.83 -6.76
N LEU A 9 15.19 -8.80 -8.08
CA LEU A 9 14.73 -9.87 -8.95
C LEU A 9 15.50 -11.15 -8.74
N ASN A 10 16.84 -11.11 -8.83
CA ASN A 10 17.67 -12.31 -8.89
C ASN A 10 18.05 -12.85 -7.50
N ASP A 11 18.33 -11.98 -6.55
CA ASP A 11 18.89 -12.39 -5.26
C ASP A 11 17.81 -12.55 -4.18
N ILE A 12 16.61 -11.98 -4.40
CA ILE A 12 15.52 -12.01 -3.41
C ILE A 12 14.31 -12.76 -3.97
N THR A 13 13.60 -12.18 -4.95
CA THR A 13 12.27 -12.68 -5.29
C THR A 13 12.29 -14.00 -6.06
N ARG A 14 13.24 -14.22 -6.97
CA ARG A 14 13.41 -15.50 -7.68
C ARG A 14 13.83 -16.63 -6.74
N GLN A 15 14.53 -16.31 -5.67
CA GLN A 15 14.94 -17.28 -4.65
C GLN A 15 13.84 -17.48 -3.57
N ASN A 16 12.72 -16.80 -3.70
CA ASN A 16 11.61 -16.82 -2.76
C ASN A 16 12.04 -16.49 -1.31
N LEU A 17 12.96 -15.55 -1.15
CA LEU A 17 13.37 -15.10 0.17
C LEU A 17 12.31 -14.17 0.78
N LYS A 18 12.11 -14.29 2.07
CA LYS A 18 11.24 -13.38 2.82
C LYS A 18 11.99 -12.09 3.14
N VAL A 19 11.64 -11.01 2.46
CA VAL A 19 12.18 -9.67 2.70
C VAL A 19 11.05 -8.66 2.81
N ILE A 20 11.09 -7.81 3.85
CA ILE A 20 10.14 -6.71 4.03
C ILE A 20 10.75 -5.43 3.51
N ILE A 21 10.09 -4.81 2.52
CA ILE A 21 10.58 -3.62 1.83
C ILE A 21 9.62 -2.47 2.11
N GLY A 22 10.08 -1.48 2.88
CA GLY A 22 9.35 -0.24 3.10
C GLY A 22 9.68 0.77 1.98
N ILE A 23 8.69 1.25 1.26
CA ILE A 23 8.85 2.30 0.25
C ILE A 23 8.20 3.57 0.78
N ASP A 24 9.04 4.48 1.24
CA ASP A 24 8.62 5.82 1.65
C ASP A 24 8.34 6.71 0.44
N ARG A 25 7.48 7.72 0.63
CA ARG A 25 7.11 8.73 -0.37
C ARG A 25 6.46 8.14 -1.61
N ALA A 26 5.62 7.11 -1.45
CA ALA A 26 4.85 6.54 -2.54
C ALA A 26 3.89 7.59 -3.13
N GLY A 27 3.80 7.63 -4.46
CA GLY A 27 2.96 8.59 -5.18
C GLY A 27 3.66 9.93 -5.47
N ILE A 28 2.86 10.98 -5.67
CA ILE A 28 3.33 12.33 -5.97
C ILE A 28 3.51 13.11 -4.67
N VAL A 29 4.70 13.64 -4.47
CA VAL A 29 5.04 14.49 -3.32
C VAL A 29 5.42 15.89 -3.83
N GLY A 30 4.60 16.89 -3.51
CA GLY A 30 4.73 18.24 -4.07
C GLY A 30 6.04 18.97 -3.73
N GLU A 31 6.70 18.61 -2.61
CA GLU A 31 7.97 19.17 -2.20
C GLU A 31 9.19 18.45 -2.79
N ASP A 32 8.99 17.27 -3.38
CA ASP A 32 10.06 16.51 -3.99
C ASP A 32 10.25 16.93 -5.46
N GLY A 33 11.50 16.88 -5.94
CA GLY A 33 11.81 17.15 -7.35
C GLY A 33 11.30 16.04 -8.28
N ALA A 34 11.28 16.33 -9.58
CA ALA A 34 10.75 15.42 -10.62
C ALA A 34 11.37 14.02 -10.62
N THR A 35 12.60 13.87 -10.12
CA THR A 35 13.32 12.61 -10.07
C THR A 35 13.03 11.77 -8.81
N HIS A 36 12.24 12.30 -7.86
CA HIS A 36 11.97 11.65 -6.57
C HIS A 36 10.50 11.29 -6.37
N GLN A 37 9.71 11.29 -7.43
CA GLN A 37 8.30 10.87 -7.37
C GLN A 37 8.19 9.33 -7.36
N GLY A 38 7.41 8.80 -6.43
CA GLY A 38 7.19 7.36 -6.26
C GLY A 38 6.10 6.82 -7.19
N LEU A 39 6.30 6.93 -8.52
CA LEU A 39 5.28 6.56 -9.52
C LEU A 39 5.55 5.20 -10.17
N TYR A 40 6.82 4.86 -10.39
CA TYR A 40 7.20 3.71 -11.23
C TYR A 40 7.56 2.45 -10.43
N ASP A 41 7.76 2.56 -9.14
CA ASP A 41 8.19 1.47 -8.28
C ASP A 41 7.15 0.34 -8.18
N ALA A 42 5.85 0.65 -8.16
CA ALA A 42 4.81 -0.37 -8.17
C ALA A 42 4.88 -1.25 -9.41
N SER A 43 4.92 -0.65 -10.61
CA SER A 43 5.05 -1.38 -11.88
C SER A 43 6.33 -2.21 -11.91
N MET A 44 7.43 -1.68 -11.41
CA MET A 44 8.71 -2.38 -11.33
C MET A 44 8.62 -3.64 -10.46
N PHE A 45 7.98 -3.57 -9.29
CA PHE A 45 7.82 -4.73 -8.42
C PHE A 45 6.78 -5.72 -8.93
N MET A 46 5.75 -5.27 -9.66
CA MET A 46 4.72 -6.16 -10.24
C MET A 46 5.28 -7.17 -11.25
N GLU A 47 6.43 -6.89 -11.86
CA GLU A 47 7.12 -7.80 -12.78
C GLU A 47 7.90 -8.92 -12.07
N MET A 48 8.06 -8.84 -10.74
CA MET A 48 8.86 -9.79 -9.98
C MET A 48 8.01 -10.95 -9.45
N PRO A 49 8.51 -12.19 -9.44
CA PRO A 49 7.80 -13.33 -8.84
C PRO A 49 7.87 -13.27 -7.30
N ASN A 50 6.98 -13.99 -6.63
CA ASN A 50 7.02 -14.24 -5.18
C ASN A 50 7.08 -12.95 -4.33
N ILE A 51 6.33 -11.92 -4.73
CA ILE A 51 6.28 -10.65 -4.04
C ILE A 51 4.82 -10.18 -3.89
N LYS A 52 4.51 -9.59 -2.76
CA LYS A 52 3.24 -8.91 -2.49
C LYS A 52 3.47 -7.41 -2.45
N ILE A 53 2.53 -6.63 -2.98
CA ILE A 53 2.62 -5.17 -2.97
C ILE A 53 1.41 -4.62 -2.23
N CYS A 54 1.66 -3.87 -1.16
CA CYS A 54 0.63 -3.32 -0.30
C CYS A 54 0.71 -1.79 -0.29
N MET A 55 -0.47 -1.15 -0.28
CA MET A 55 -0.63 0.29 -0.32
C MET A 55 -1.68 0.72 0.71
N PRO A 56 -1.31 0.83 2.00
CA PRO A 56 -2.24 1.14 3.07
C PRO A 56 -2.90 2.52 2.91
N MET A 57 -4.19 2.61 3.26
CA MET A 57 -4.93 3.87 3.21
C MET A 57 -4.68 4.77 4.41
N ASP A 58 -4.17 4.21 5.53
CA ASP A 58 -3.88 4.96 6.74
C ASP A 58 -2.82 4.30 7.62
N TYR A 59 -2.54 4.95 8.76
CA TYR A 59 -1.55 4.49 9.71
C TYR A 59 -1.94 3.17 10.39
N LYS A 60 -3.22 2.99 10.70
CA LYS A 60 -3.73 1.77 11.33
C LYS A 60 -3.51 0.57 10.41
N GLU A 61 -3.87 0.70 9.14
CA GLU A 61 -3.65 -0.33 8.13
C GLU A 61 -2.15 -0.57 7.88
N THR A 62 -1.33 0.49 7.92
CA THR A 62 0.13 0.37 7.85
C THR A 62 0.69 -0.51 8.96
N ILE A 63 0.28 -0.30 10.22
CA ILE A 63 0.68 -1.16 11.34
C ILE A 63 0.25 -2.61 11.11
N GLY A 64 -1.00 -2.82 10.71
CA GLY A 64 -1.52 -4.16 10.45
C GLY A 64 -0.74 -4.88 9.35
N LEU A 65 -0.38 -4.19 8.27
CA LEU A 65 0.43 -4.75 7.19
C LEU A 65 1.86 -5.09 7.64
N PHE A 66 2.49 -4.25 8.46
CA PHE A 66 3.79 -4.59 9.04
C PHE A 66 3.69 -5.78 9.99
N ASN A 67 2.67 -5.85 10.85
CA ASN A 67 2.43 -7.00 11.72
C ASN A 67 2.25 -8.29 10.91
N TYR A 68 1.44 -8.24 9.86
CA TYR A 68 1.31 -9.35 8.92
C TYR A 68 2.65 -9.73 8.29
N ALA A 69 3.40 -8.75 7.81
CA ALA A 69 4.69 -8.97 7.16
C ALA A 69 5.69 -9.68 8.08
N PHE A 70 5.75 -9.28 9.35
CA PHE A 70 6.66 -9.89 10.33
C PHE A 70 6.23 -11.29 10.74
N THR A 71 4.94 -11.52 10.98
CA THR A 71 4.44 -12.71 11.68
C THR A 71 3.91 -13.80 10.75
N LYS A 72 3.26 -13.42 9.63
CA LYS A 72 2.45 -14.36 8.83
C LYS A 72 2.88 -14.46 7.36
N CYS A 73 3.49 -13.42 6.79
CA CYS A 73 3.92 -13.44 5.40
C CYS A 73 5.11 -14.37 5.21
N ASP A 74 5.06 -15.21 4.21
CA ASP A 74 6.07 -16.22 3.88
C ASP A 74 6.92 -15.87 2.63
N THR A 75 6.54 -14.82 1.92
CA THR A 75 7.23 -14.32 0.73
C THR A 75 7.76 -12.90 0.95
N SER A 76 8.40 -12.33 -0.07
CA SER A 76 8.74 -10.90 -0.04
C SER A 76 7.49 -10.04 -0.08
N ILE A 77 7.53 -8.90 0.64
CA ILE A 77 6.43 -7.94 0.69
C ILE A 77 6.95 -6.51 0.60
N VAL A 78 6.33 -5.73 -0.26
CA VAL A 78 6.57 -4.28 -0.40
C VAL A 78 5.40 -3.55 0.25
N ILE A 79 5.69 -2.68 1.21
CA ILE A 79 4.70 -1.80 1.83
C ILE A 79 5.02 -0.38 1.39
N ARG A 80 4.15 0.20 0.56
CA ARG A 80 4.29 1.54 -0.02
C ARG A 80 3.43 2.52 0.76
N TYR A 81 4.04 3.49 1.41
CA TYR A 81 3.33 4.52 2.17
C TYR A 81 3.69 5.93 1.71
N PRO A 82 2.73 6.86 1.71
CA PRO A 82 2.95 8.24 1.28
C PRO A 82 3.74 9.02 2.33
N ARG A 83 4.34 10.14 1.91
CA ARG A 83 4.87 11.14 2.83
C ARG A 83 3.72 11.84 3.56
N GLY A 84 3.84 11.99 4.87
CA GLY A 84 2.88 12.71 5.69
C GLY A 84 3.07 12.45 7.17
N ASN A 85 2.38 13.26 7.96
CA ASN A 85 2.28 13.07 9.40
C ASN A 85 0.89 12.51 9.74
N THR A 86 0.84 11.65 10.72
CA THR A 86 -0.41 11.17 11.30
C THR A 86 -0.44 11.48 12.79
N ASN A 87 -1.58 11.90 13.32
CA ASN A 87 -1.77 12.07 14.75
C ASN A 87 -1.94 10.69 15.39
N ILE A 88 -0.84 10.17 15.95
CA ILE A 88 -0.77 8.85 16.57
C ILE A 88 -1.23 8.95 18.03
N MET A 89 -2.45 9.39 18.29
CA MET A 89 -2.89 9.54 19.69
C MET A 89 -3.37 8.24 20.34
N SER A 90 -3.68 7.17 19.58
CA SER A 90 -4.00 5.84 20.14
C SER A 90 -4.15 4.79 19.05
N VAL A 91 -3.06 4.24 18.55
CA VAL A 91 -3.13 3.10 17.63
C VAL A 91 -2.72 1.83 18.38
N ASP A 92 -3.56 0.82 18.30
CA ASP A 92 -3.19 -0.52 18.77
C ASP A 92 -2.05 -1.07 17.92
N MET A 93 -0.88 -1.18 18.51
CA MET A 93 0.32 -1.69 17.83
C MET A 93 0.20 -3.17 17.48
N ASN A 94 -0.75 -3.90 18.03
CA ASN A 94 -1.04 -5.30 17.71
C ASN A 94 -2.19 -5.44 16.69
N TYR A 95 -2.65 -4.36 16.09
CA TYR A 95 -3.71 -4.41 15.11
C TYR A 95 -3.36 -5.35 13.96
N GLU A 96 -4.26 -6.26 13.65
CA GLU A 96 -4.21 -7.13 12.47
C GLU A 96 -5.16 -6.57 11.41
N CYS A 97 -4.65 -6.31 10.21
CA CYS A 97 -5.49 -5.86 9.09
C CYS A 97 -6.14 -7.05 8.37
N ASP A 98 -7.31 -6.81 7.81
CA ASP A 98 -7.89 -7.70 6.81
C ASP A 98 -7.13 -7.49 5.49
N LEU A 99 -6.65 -8.57 4.91
CA LEU A 99 -5.88 -8.55 3.65
C LEU A 99 -6.77 -8.61 2.41
N ASN A 100 -8.07 -8.83 2.60
CA ASN A 100 -9.03 -8.81 1.51
C ASN A 100 -9.40 -7.37 1.12
N TRP A 101 -9.85 -7.21 -0.09
CA TRP A 101 -10.47 -5.97 -0.52
C TRP A 101 -11.70 -5.67 0.33
N GLN A 102 -11.79 -4.45 0.83
CA GLN A 102 -12.84 -4.03 1.76
C GLN A 102 -13.80 -3.06 1.09
N GLU A 103 -15.10 -3.38 1.09
CA GLU A 103 -16.14 -2.45 0.70
C GLU A 103 -16.42 -1.48 1.86
N LEU A 104 -15.98 -0.24 1.73
CA LEU A 104 -16.09 0.80 2.76
C LEU A 104 -17.37 1.61 2.64
N LYS A 105 -17.96 1.67 1.46
CA LYS A 105 -19.22 2.31 1.16
C LYS A 105 -19.99 1.48 0.14
N VAL A 106 -21.27 1.29 0.38
CA VAL A 106 -22.19 0.56 -0.51
C VAL A 106 -23.04 1.54 -1.29
N GLY A 107 -23.12 1.36 -2.59
CA GLY A 107 -23.98 2.13 -3.51
C GLY A 107 -24.37 1.28 -4.72
N LYS A 108 -25.23 1.81 -5.59
CA LYS A 108 -25.84 1.03 -6.68
C LYS A 108 -25.46 1.51 -8.09
N SER A 109 -24.97 2.73 -8.24
CA SER A 109 -24.79 3.33 -9.56
C SER A 109 -23.41 3.07 -10.15
N LEU A 110 -22.37 2.96 -9.33
CA LEU A 110 -20.98 2.81 -9.75
C LEU A 110 -20.15 2.16 -8.66
N ILE A 111 -19.10 1.45 -9.02
CA ILE A 111 -18.09 0.92 -8.11
C ILE A 111 -16.76 1.65 -8.39
N VAL A 112 -16.18 2.22 -7.34
CA VAL A 112 -14.85 2.82 -7.38
C VAL A 112 -13.90 1.94 -6.57
N ILE A 113 -12.85 1.44 -7.21
CA ILE A 113 -11.78 0.69 -6.56
C ILE A 113 -10.58 1.62 -6.43
N SER A 114 -10.07 1.75 -5.22
CA SER A 114 -8.93 2.62 -4.93
C SER A 114 -8.04 2.01 -3.85
N TYR A 115 -6.89 2.60 -3.62
CA TYR A 115 -5.91 2.18 -2.62
C TYR A 115 -5.18 3.38 -2.05
N SER A 116 -4.43 3.18 -0.97
CA SER A 116 -3.65 4.23 -0.32
C SER A 116 -4.53 5.37 0.22
N THR A 117 -3.95 6.51 0.48
CA THR A 117 -4.64 7.70 1.03
C THR A 117 -5.76 8.24 0.14
N ASP A 118 -5.78 7.89 -1.15
CA ASP A 118 -6.82 8.33 -2.07
C ASP A 118 -8.18 7.73 -1.73
N VAL A 119 -8.23 6.55 -1.10
CA VAL A 119 -9.48 5.96 -0.59
C VAL A 119 -10.22 6.93 0.32
N LYS A 120 -9.53 7.53 1.29
CA LYS A 120 -10.16 8.51 2.22
C LYS A 120 -10.58 9.80 1.52
N ARG A 121 -9.81 10.26 0.54
CA ARG A 121 -10.15 11.44 -0.26
C ARG A 121 -11.40 11.19 -1.09
N ILE A 122 -11.50 10.01 -1.72
CA ILE A 122 -12.67 9.62 -2.51
C ILE A 122 -13.89 9.47 -1.61
N LEU A 123 -13.77 8.82 -0.46
CA LEU A 123 -14.87 8.71 0.52
C LEU A 123 -15.42 10.08 0.92
N ALA A 124 -14.53 11.04 1.21
CA ALA A 124 -14.93 12.39 1.57
C ALA A 124 -15.58 13.15 0.40
N ALA A 125 -15.00 13.05 -0.80
CA ALA A 125 -15.47 13.77 -1.98
C ALA A 125 -16.79 13.24 -2.57
N THR A 126 -17.16 12.01 -2.22
CA THR A 126 -18.32 11.30 -2.80
C THR A 126 -19.34 10.89 -1.73
N SER A 127 -19.36 11.58 -0.60
CA SER A 127 -20.21 11.24 0.54
C SER A 127 -21.69 11.19 0.20
N ASP A 128 -22.15 12.06 -0.69
CA ASP A 128 -23.52 12.26 -1.15
C ASP A 128 -23.89 11.46 -2.42
N LEU A 129 -22.94 10.75 -3.03
CA LEU A 129 -23.18 9.97 -4.24
C LEU A 129 -23.57 8.52 -3.92
N ASP A 130 -24.45 7.94 -4.73
CA ASP A 130 -24.88 6.51 -4.61
C ASP A 130 -23.89 5.58 -5.30
N ILE A 131 -22.65 5.50 -4.77
CA ILE A 131 -21.57 4.68 -5.31
C ILE A 131 -20.95 3.77 -4.25
N SER A 132 -20.51 2.59 -4.66
CA SER A 132 -19.67 1.71 -3.81
C SER A 132 -18.22 2.13 -3.88
N ILE A 133 -17.50 2.04 -2.76
CA ILE A 133 -16.06 2.31 -2.66
C ILE A 133 -15.37 1.11 -2.05
N ILE A 134 -14.39 0.59 -2.79
CA ILE A 134 -13.60 -0.57 -2.39
C ILE A 134 -12.15 -0.12 -2.14
N ASN A 135 -11.63 -0.48 -0.96
CA ASN A 135 -10.21 -0.35 -0.64
C ASN A 135 -9.48 -1.63 -1.09
N ALA A 136 -8.54 -1.50 -2.00
CA ALA A 136 -7.70 -2.57 -2.52
C ALA A 136 -6.25 -2.38 -2.04
N ALA A 137 -6.01 -2.48 -0.73
CA ALA A 137 -4.71 -2.22 -0.11
C ALA A 137 -3.63 -3.25 -0.47
N MET A 138 -4.01 -4.46 -0.93
CA MET A 138 -3.09 -5.53 -1.33
C MET A 138 -3.59 -6.27 -2.58
#